data_693d95453bf6269bed4d9e195dbb21e7
#
_entry.id   693d95453bf6269bed4d9e195dbb21e7
#
_cell.length_a   1.000
_cell.length_b   1.000
_cell.length_c   1.000
_cell.angle_alpha   90.00
_cell.angle_beta   90.00
_cell.angle_gamma   90.00
#
_symmetry.space_group_name_H-M   'P 1'
#
loop_
_entity.id
_entity.type
_entity.pdbx_description
1 polymer ?
#
loop_
_entity_poly.entity_id
_entity_poly.type
_entity_poly.pdbx_seq_one_letter_code
_entity_poly.pdbx_strand_id
1 'polypeptide(L)'
;TQAESSAASDVYKRQGLTQGTPEKLANEIARCRDMTDKPFGVNLTFLPSVTPPDYPGLVQTIVDSGVKVVETAGNNPAKWLPQLQDAGVKVIHKCTSVRHSLKAQDIGCDAVSVDGFECGGHPGEDDIPNFILLPRAADELEIPFVASGGMADARSLVASLAMGAEGMNMGTRFIATKEAPVHENVKQAILAASELDTRLVMRPLRNTERVLTNEAVERLLEKEKAMGADLKFEDIAGEVAGVYPKIMQNGTMEAGAWSCGMVAGLVYDIPTVQELVDRIMSEADALITQRLTQFSAA
;
A
#
# COMPACT_ATOMS: atom_id res chain seq x y z
N THR A 1 10.95 14.19 2.40
CA THR A 1 9.78 14.82 3.09
C THR A 1 8.44 14.29 2.58
N GLN A 2 8.32 13.84 1.31
CA GLN A 2 7.09 13.23 0.79
C GLN A 2 6.96 11.73 1.13
N ALA A 3 8.08 11.03 1.34
CA ALA A 3 8.09 9.62 1.70
C ALA A 3 7.53 9.34 3.12
N GLU A 4 7.66 10.29 4.04
CA GLU A 4 7.20 10.14 5.43
C GLU A 4 5.67 10.05 5.56
N SER A 5 4.90 10.73 4.70
CA SER A 5 3.43 10.73 4.78
C SER A 5 2.79 9.47 4.22
N SER A 6 3.44 8.83 3.23
CA SER A 6 2.93 7.63 2.57
C SER A 6 3.02 6.39 3.45
N ALA A 7 4.03 6.31 4.28
CA ALA A 7 4.33 5.16 5.11
C ALA A 7 3.42 4.98 6.31
N ALA A 8 3.18 6.07 7.02
CA ALA A 8 2.18 6.07 8.08
C ALA A 8 0.82 5.65 7.50
N SER A 9 0.52 6.01 6.25
CA SER A 9 -0.74 5.68 5.60
C SER A 9 -0.92 4.18 5.34
N ASP A 10 0.12 3.41 5.00
CA ASP A 10 -0.07 1.99 4.67
C ASP A 10 -0.26 1.09 5.90
N VAL A 11 0.40 1.38 6.99
CA VAL A 11 0.11 0.75 8.29
C VAL A 11 -1.25 1.23 8.82
N TYR A 12 -1.62 2.48 8.59
CA TYR A 12 -2.92 3.07 8.95
C TYR A 12 -4.05 2.75 7.97
N LYS A 13 -3.80 2.36 6.73
CA LYS A 13 -4.83 1.96 5.76
C LYS A 13 -5.79 0.94 6.32
N ARG A 14 -5.28 -0.03 7.05
CA ARG A 14 -6.11 -1.05 7.68
C ARG A 14 -6.76 -0.58 8.96
N GLN A 15 -6.11 0.30 9.71
CA GLN A 15 -6.73 0.91 10.88
C GLN A 15 -7.85 1.88 10.47
N GLY A 16 -7.70 2.67 9.41
CA GLY A 16 -8.76 3.52 8.86
C GLY A 16 -10.02 2.72 8.48
N LEU A 17 -9.85 1.60 7.76
CA LEU A 17 -10.93 0.68 7.40
C LEU A 17 -11.44 -0.13 8.60
N THR A 18 -10.58 -0.59 9.48
CA THR A 18 -10.96 -1.36 10.68
C THR A 18 -11.55 -0.49 11.76
N GLN A 19 -11.27 0.79 11.78
CA GLN A 19 -11.88 1.73 12.70
C GLN A 19 -13.35 2.02 12.33
N GLY A 20 -13.71 1.89 11.07
CA GLY A 20 -15.07 1.75 10.57
C GLY A 20 -16.02 2.92 10.83
N THR A 21 -15.62 3.94 11.61
CA THR A 21 -16.49 5.04 11.98
C THR A 21 -15.82 6.42 11.79
N PRO A 22 -16.60 7.45 11.43
CA PRO A 22 -16.13 8.83 11.34
C PRO A 22 -15.43 9.33 12.61
N GLU A 23 -15.96 8.99 13.78
CA GLU A 23 -15.40 9.39 15.08
C GLU A 23 -13.98 8.83 15.29
N LYS A 24 -13.77 7.55 15.00
CA LYS A 24 -12.44 6.93 15.11
C LYS A 24 -11.45 7.55 14.14
N LEU A 25 -11.90 7.88 12.91
CA LEU A 25 -11.07 8.60 11.96
C LEU A 25 -10.69 9.98 12.47
N ALA A 26 -11.65 10.74 13.02
CA ALA A 26 -11.38 12.05 13.60
C ALA A 26 -10.34 11.98 14.73
N ASN A 27 -10.46 10.99 15.62
CA ASN A 27 -9.52 10.76 16.72
C ASN A 27 -8.10 10.44 16.20
N GLU A 28 -7.96 9.62 15.14
CA GLU A 28 -6.66 9.31 14.56
C GLU A 28 -6.04 10.52 13.85
N ILE A 29 -6.84 11.33 13.16
CA ILE A 29 -6.37 12.59 12.57
C ILE A 29 -5.87 13.55 13.67
N ALA A 30 -6.61 13.69 14.76
CA ALA A 30 -6.20 14.50 15.90
C ALA A 30 -4.88 14.00 16.51
N ARG A 31 -4.79 12.68 16.75
CA ARG A 31 -3.57 12.05 17.27
C ARG A 31 -2.37 12.26 16.34
N CYS A 32 -2.56 12.19 15.02
CA CYS A 32 -1.50 12.45 14.06
C CYS A 32 -1.02 13.90 14.12
N ARG A 33 -1.93 14.87 14.30
CA ARG A 33 -1.59 16.29 14.47
C ARG A 33 -0.81 16.58 15.74
N ASP A 34 -1.10 15.85 16.81
CA ASP A 34 -0.33 15.96 18.07
C ASP A 34 1.11 15.45 17.91
N MET A 35 1.37 14.60 16.90
CA MET A 35 2.68 14.00 16.64
C MET A 35 3.51 14.79 15.63
N THR A 36 2.88 15.57 14.75
CA THR A 36 3.58 16.29 13.68
C THR A 36 2.83 17.55 13.22
N ASP A 37 3.57 18.60 12.91
CA ASP A 37 3.08 19.81 12.24
C ASP A 37 3.17 19.72 10.69
N LYS A 38 3.75 18.65 10.18
CA LYS A 38 3.92 18.43 8.74
C LYS A 38 2.62 17.92 8.08
N PRO A 39 2.43 18.17 6.77
CA PRO A 39 1.30 17.65 6.03
C PRO A 39 1.29 16.11 6.03
N PHE A 40 0.12 15.53 6.24
CA PHE A 40 -0.12 14.11 6.11
C PHE A 40 -1.41 13.83 5.34
N GLY A 41 -1.52 12.62 4.78
CA GLY A 41 -2.69 12.14 4.05
C GLY A 41 -3.49 11.11 4.85
N VAL A 42 -4.76 10.94 4.46
CA VAL A 42 -5.66 9.91 4.97
C VAL A 42 -5.96 8.92 3.85
N ASN A 43 -6.00 7.62 4.18
CA ASN A 43 -6.44 6.61 3.22
C ASN A 43 -7.94 6.33 3.36
N LEU A 44 -8.60 6.19 2.19
CA LEU A 44 -10.00 5.82 2.08
C LEU A 44 -10.16 4.72 1.02
N THR A 45 -10.30 3.48 1.46
CA THR A 45 -10.37 2.32 0.56
C THR A 45 -11.80 1.86 0.36
N PHE A 46 -12.23 1.78 -0.90
CA PHE A 46 -13.57 1.38 -1.31
C PHE A 46 -13.56 -0.10 -1.73
N LEU A 47 -13.75 -1.00 -0.78
CA LEU A 47 -13.84 -2.43 -1.05
C LEU A 47 -15.25 -2.95 -0.78
N PRO A 48 -15.68 -4.00 -1.52
CA PRO A 48 -16.88 -4.75 -1.15
C PRO A 48 -16.74 -5.27 0.29
N SER A 49 -17.78 -5.08 1.09
CA SER A 49 -17.80 -5.50 2.50
C SER A 49 -19.19 -5.98 2.86
N VAL A 50 -19.26 -6.98 3.73
CA VAL A 50 -20.53 -7.47 4.30
C VAL A 50 -21.23 -6.36 5.09
N THR A 51 -20.43 -5.51 5.77
CA THR A 51 -20.92 -4.32 6.46
C THR A 51 -20.13 -3.13 5.92
N PRO A 52 -20.66 -2.40 4.90
CA PRO A 52 -19.97 -1.25 4.34
C PRO A 52 -19.73 -0.17 5.39
N PRO A 53 -18.53 0.44 5.41
CA PRO A 53 -18.26 1.61 6.24
C PRO A 53 -19.20 2.78 5.90
N ASP A 54 -19.41 3.69 6.86
CA ASP A 54 -20.09 4.96 6.61
C ASP A 54 -19.21 5.90 5.77
N TYR A 55 -19.09 5.62 4.47
CA TYR A 55 -18.29 6.45 3.56
C TYR A 55 -18.73 7.93 3.53
N PRO A 56 -20.03 8.29 3.52
CA PRO A 56 -20.43 9.68 3.63
C PRO A 56 -19.89 10.38 4.87
N GLY A 57 -20.02 9.74 6.03
CA GLY A 57 -19.50 10.27 7.29
C GLY A 57 -17.96 10.33 7.33
N LEU A 58 -17.27 9.34 6.77
CA LEU A 58 -15.81 9.35 6.65
C LEU A 58 -15.31 10.51 5.76
N VAL A 59 -15.92 10.71 4.60
CA VAL A 59 -15.59 11.82 3.69
C VAL A 59 -15.87 13.17 4.36
N GLN A 60 -17.00 13.32 5.05
CA GLN A 60 -17.32 14.54 5.78
C GLN A 60 -16.28 14.81 6.89
N THR A 61 -15.88 13.77 7.64
CA THR A 61 -14.82 13.89 8.65
C THR A 61 -13.49 14.37 8.06
N ILE A 62 -13.11 13.88 6.89
CA ILE A 62 -11.90 14.33 6.19
C ILE A 62 -12.01 15.82 5.84
N VAL A 63 -13.13 16.23 5.27
CA VAL A 63 -13.40 17.65 4.91
C VAL A 63 -13.33 18.53 6.15
N ASP A 64 -14.08 18.19 7.20
CA ASP A 64 -14.16 18.96 8.44
C ASP A 64 -12.81 19.03 9.16
N SER A 65 -12.01 17.98 9.05
CA SER A 65 -10.68 17.96 9.64
C SER A 65 -9.70 18.90 8.95
N GLY A 66 -9.93 19.31 7.70
CA GLY A 66 -9.01 20.14 6.93
C GLY A 66 -7.73 19.42 6.49
N VAL A 67 -7.69 18.09 6.49
CA VAL A 67 -6.64 17.28 5.85
C VAL A 67 -6.57 17.64 4.38
N LYS A 68 -5.37 17.74 3.81
CA LYS A 68 -5.16 18.25 2.44
C LYS A 68 -4.93 17.17 1.40
N VAL A 69 -4.70 15.93 1.81
CA VAL A 69 -4.42 14.82 0.91
C VAL A 69 -5.21 13.60 1.32
N VAL A 70 -5.89 12.98 0.36
CA VAL A 70 -6.54 11.67 0.53
C VAL A 70 -5.98 10.71 -0.51
N GLU A 71 -5.52 9.56 -0.06
CA GLU A 71 -5.28 8.43 -0.94
C GLU A 71 -6.53 7.55 -0.98
N THR A 72 -7.05 7.30 -2.16
CA THR A 72 -8.16 6.37 -2.36
C THR A 72 -7.66 5.07 -3.00
N ALA A 73 -8.28 3.95 -2.66
CA ALA A 73 -7.94 2.64 -3.21
C ALA A 73 -9.21 1.78 -3.44
N GLY A 74 -9.08 0.72 -4.21
CA GLY A 74 -10.17 -0.19 -4.54
C GLY A 74 -11.06 0.35 -5.65
N ASN A 75 -12.38 0.46 -5.42
CA ASN A 75 -13.32 0.92 -6.41
C ASN A 75 -13.18 2.40 -6.76
N ASN A 76 -13.72 2.77 -7.92
CA ASN A 76 -13.70 4.12 -8.49
C ASN A 76 -14.17 5.20 -7.50
N PRO A 77 -13.35 6.22 -7.18
CA PRO A 77 -13.67 7.28 -6.22
C PRO A 77 -14.55 8.41 -6.78
N ALA A 78 -14.95 8.37 -8.05
CA ALA A 78 -15.64 9.48 -8.75
C ALA A 78 -16.80 10.09 -7.96
N LYS A 79 -17.54 9.28 -7.20
CA LYS A 79 -18.66 9.75 -6.36
C LYS A 79 -18.23 10.76 -5.31
N TRP A 80 -17.01 10.67 -4.81
CA TRP A 80 -16.50 11.43 -3.66
C TRP A 80 -15.59 12.58 -4.05
N LEU A 81 -15.10 12.57 -5.31
CA LEU A 81 -14.17 13.60 -5.80
C LEU A 81 -14.71 15.02 -5.65
N PRO A 82 -15.96 15.36 -6.07
CA PRO A 82 -16.45 16.73 -5.97
C PRO A 82 -16.38 17.27 -4.54
N GLN A 83 -16.88 16.51 -3.55
CA GLN A 83 -16.89 16.94 -2.15
C GLN A 83 -15.49 17.14 -1.58
N LEU A 84 -14.56 16.27 -1.92
CA LEU A 84 -13.15 16.35 -1.47
C LEU A 84 -12.46 17.57 -2.13
N GLN A 85 -12.61 17.74 -3.43
CA GLN A 85 -11.95 18.78 -4.20
C GLN A 85 -12.50 20.17 -3.89
N ASP A 86 -13.82 20.32 -3.68
CA ASP A 86 -14.46 21.56 -3.23
C ASP A 86 -13.91 22.03 -1.86
N ALA A 87 -13.48 21.08 -1.02
CA ALA A 87 -12.80 21.35 0.25
C ALA A 87 -11.29 21.59 0.10
N GLY A 88 -10.77 21.59 -1.13
CA GLY A 88 -9.33 21.77 -1.43
C GLY A 88 -8.48 20.57 -1.07
N VAL A 89 -9.07 19.37 -1.00
CA VAL A 89 -8.35 18.10 -0.74
C VAL A 89 -7.84 17.53 -2.06
N LYS A 90 -6.56 17.20 -2.12
CA LYS A 90 -5.94 16.50 -3.25
C LYS A 90 -6.18 15.00 -3.13
N VAL A 91 -6.57 14.37 -4.24
CA VAL A 91 -6.90 12.95 -4.29
C VAL A 91 -5.86 12.18 -5.10
N ILE A 92 -5.20 11.24 -4.45
CA ILE A 92 -4.30 10.26 -5.07
C ILE A 92 -5.06 8.94 -5.15
N HIS A 93 -5.23 8.36 -6.35
CA HIS A 93 -5.91 7.08 -6.48
C HIS A 93 -4.93 5.94 -6.74
N LYS A 94 -5.06 4.84 -6.00
CA LYS A 94 -4.22 3.66 -6.15
C LYS A 94 -4.72 2.78 -7.30
N CYS A 95 -3.82 2.48 -8.24
CA CYS A 95 -4.12 1.74 -9.47
C CYS A 95 -3.08 0.64 -9.70
N THR A 96 -3.50 -0.50 -10.25
CA THR A 96 -2.64 -1.64 -10.55
C THR A 96 -2.39 -1.83 -12.06
N SER A 97 -2.87 -0.92 -12.90
CA SER A 97 -2.66 -0.96 -14.35
C SER A 97 -2.72 0.45 -14.95
N VAL A 98 -2.08 0.64 -16.11
CA VAL A 98 -2.13 1.90 -16.87
C VAL A 98 -3.56 2.28 -17.21
N ARG A 99 -4.39 1.32 -17.63
CA ARG A 99 -5.81 1.55 -17.92
C ARG A 99 -6.58 2.13 -16.73
N HIS A 100 -6.35 1.64 -15.53
CA HIS A 100 -6.99 2.16 -14.32
C HIS A 100 -6.42 3.53 -13.95
N SER A 101 -5.12 3.75 -14.16
CA SER A 101 -4.47 5.05 -13.92
C SER A 101 -5.02 6.14 -14.86
N LEU A 102 -5.17 5.84 -16.15
CA LEU A 102 -5.82 6.74 -17.11
C LEU A 102 -7.27 7.04 -16.71
N LYS A 103 -8.02 6.01 -16.27
CA LYS A 103 -9.38 6.22 -15.78
C LYS A 103 -9.43 7.11 -14.54
N ALA A 104 -8.47 6.98 -13.64
CA ALA A 104 -8.36 7.85 -12.46
C ALA A 104 -8.07 9.31 -12.88
N GLN A 105 -7.18 9.51 -13.84
CA GLN A 105 -6.93 10.82 -14.45
C GLN A 105 -8.19 11.41 -15.08
N ASP A 106 -8.89 10.64 -15.93
CA ASP A 106 -10.10 11.07 -16.63
C ASP A 106 -11.22 11.55 -15.71
N ILE A 107 -11.36 10.91 -14.54
CA ILE A 107 -12.38 11.31 -13.55
C ILE A 107 -11.93 12.46 -12.66
N GLY A 108 -10.69 12.97 -12.83
CA GLY A 108 -10.18 14.15 -12.16
C GLY A 108 -9.39 13.89 -10.87
N CYS A 109 -8.80 12.73 -10.67
CA CYS A 109 -7.82 12.55 -9.58
C CYS A 109 -6.60 13.45 -9.81
N ASP A 110 -6.02 13.98 -8.73
CA ASP A 110 -4.86 14.87 -8.81
C ASP A 110 -3.55 14.12 -9.06
N ALA A 111 -3.48 12.86 -8.65
CA ALA A 111 -2.33 11.97 -8.86
C ALA A 111 -2.77 10.50 -8.76
N VAL A 112 -1.89 9.59 -9.15
CA VAL A 112 -2.09 8.15 -8.95
C VAL A 112 -0.93 7.51 -8.22
N SER A 113 -1.22 6.45 -7.46
CA SER A 113 -0.23 5.51 -6.92
C SER A 113 -0.28 4.24 -7.76
N VAL A 114 0.81 3.94 -8.47
CA VAL A 114 0.87 2.82 -9.41
C VAL A 114 1.50 1.63 -8.73
N ASP A 115 0.68 0.60 -8.47
CA ASP A 115 1.08 -0.61 -7.76
C ASP A 115 1.46 -1.72 -8.74
N GLY A 116 2.73 -2.09 -8.77
CA GLY A 116 3.20 -3.23 -9.57
C GLY A 116 2.91 -4.59 -8.93
N PHE A 117 3.13 -5.64 -9.71
CA PHE A 117 2.93 -7.04 -9.32
C PHE A 117 3.62 -7.43 -8.01
N GLU A 118 4.72 -6.76 -7.65
CA GLU A 118 5.52 -7.04 -6.46
C GLU A 118 4.86 -6.60 -5.15
N CYS A 119 3.76 -5.84 -5.22
CA CYS A 119 3.12 -5.27 -4.03
C CYS A 119 2.51 -6.35 -3.13
N GLY A 120 2.46 -6.07 -1.83
CA GLY A 120 1.64 -6.81 -0.87
C GLY A 120 0.17 -6.36 -0.96
N GLY A 121 -0.76 -7.26 -0.66
CA GLY A 121 -2.17 -6.99 -0.86
C GLY A 121 -2.60 -7.26 -2.30
N HIS A 122 -3.42 -6.39 -2.89
CA HIS A 122 -4.08 -6.64 -4.17
C HIS A 122 -3.32 -6.05 -5.36
N PRO A 123 -2.47 -6.84 -6.07
CA PRO A 123 -1.69 -6.36 -7.22
C PRO A 123 -2.52 -6.24 -8.51
N GLY A 124 -3.80 -6.57 -8.48
CA GLY A 124 -4.63 -6.75 -9.68
C GLY A 124 -4.46 -8.13 -10.30
N GLU A 125 -4.98 -8.28 -11.52
CA GLU A 125 -5.04 -9.59 -12.19
C GLU A 125 -4.09 -9.67 -13.41
N ASP A 126 -3.38 -8.58 -13.74
CA ASP A 126 -2.60 -8.48 -14.98
C ASP A 126 -1.11 -8.86 -14.80
N ASP A 127 -0.66 -9.08 -13.57
CA ASP A 127 0.70 -9.53 -13.19
C ASP A 127 1.85 -8.70 -13.80
N ILE A 128 1.67 -7.37 -13.93
CA ILE A 128 2.66 -6.51 -14.56
C ILE A 128 3.65 -5.99 -13.50
N PRO A 129 4.96 -6.32 -13.62
CA PRO A 129 5.97 -5.80 -12.70
C PRO A 129 6.27 -4.33 -12.96
N ASN A 130 6.75 -3.63 -11.93
CA ASN A 130 7.02 -2.20 -11.99
C ASN A 130 8.01 -1.79 -13.08
N PHE A 131 8.96 -2.65 -13.44
CA PHE A 131 9.91 -2.35 -14.50
C PHE A 131 9.28 -2.15 -15.87
N ILE A 132 8.04 -2.61 -16.07
CA ILE A 132 7.24 -2.38 -17.30
C ILE A 132 6.11 -1.40 -16.99
N LEU A 133 5.46 -1.53 -15.82
CA LEU A 133 4.28 -0.75 -15.49
C LEU A 133 4.58 0.75 -15.34
N LEU A 134 5.67 1.11 -14.64
CA LEU A 134 6.00 2.53 -14.38
C LEU A 134 6.39 3.30 -15.66
N PRO A 135 7.30 2.80 -16.53
CA PRO A 135 7.57 3.48 -17.81
C PRO A 135 6.33 3.63 -18.68
N ARG A 136 5.48 2.59 -18.73
CA ARG A 136 4.21 2.68 -19.46
C ARG A 136 3.25 3.72 -18.86
N ALA A 137 3.22 3.86 -17.53
CA ALA A 137 2.46 4.90 -16.87
C ALA A 137 3.02 6.29 -17.19
N ALA A 138 4.35 6.44 -17.19
CA ALA A 138 5.03 7.70 -17.54
C ALA A 138 4.77 8.15 -18.97
N ASP A 139 4.68 7.19 -19.92
CA ASP A 139 4.41 7.48 -21.33
C ASP A 139 2.97 7.99 -21.59
N GLU A 140 2.01 7.65 -20.72
CA GLU A 140 0.58 7.87 -20.99
C GLU A 140 -0.12 8.83 -20.01
N LEU A 141 0.41 9.00 -18.80
CA LEU A 141 -0.21 9.88 -17.80
C LEU A 141 0.25 11.33 -17.95
N GLU A 142 -0.70 12.25 -17.82
CA GLU A 142 -0.45 13.69 -17.76
C GLU A 142 -0.43 14.22 -16.32
N ILE A 143 -0.93 13.42 -15.36
CA ILE A 143 -0.89 13.75 -13.93
C ILE A 143 0.29 13.03 -13.25
N PRO A 144 0.82 13.58 -12.14
CA PRO A 144 1.93 12.94 -11.43
C PRO A 144 1.54 11.58 -10.87
N PHE A 145 2.52 10.68 -10.74
CA PHE A 145 2.33 9.40 -10.10
C PHE A 145 3.47 9.04 -9.16
N VAL A 146 3.16 8.20 -8.18
CA VAL A 146 4.14 7.58 -7.29
C VAL A 146 4.22 6.08 -7.56
N ALA A 147 5.43 5.52 -7.49
CA ALA A 147 5.67 4.10 -7.63
C ALA A 147 5.31 3.36 -6.34
N SER A 148 4.63 2.23 -6.45
CA SER A 148 4.23 1.40 -5.32
C SER A 148 4.41 -0.09 -5.67
N GLY A 149 4.66 -0.92 -4.64
CA GLY A 149 5.01 -2.33 -4.85
C GLY A 149 6.50 -2.54 -5.10
N GLY A 150 7.13 -3.40 -4.29
CA GLY A 150 8.56 -3.67 -4.42
C GLY A 150 9.50 -2.58 -3.90
N MET A 151 8.99 -1.54 -3.25
CA MET A 151 9.77 -0.37 -2.80
C MET A 151 10.29 -0.57 -1.37
N ALA A 152 11.62 -0.48 -1.15
CA ALA A 152 12.22 -0.69 0.16
C ALA A 152 13.38 0.24 0.52
N ASP A 153 14.17 0.66 -0.44
CA ASP A 153 15.44 1.34 -0.21
C ASP A 153 15.76 2.40 -1.27
N ALA A 154 16.94 2.99 -1.17
CA ALA A 154 17.42 4.03 -2.09
C ALA A 154 17.45 3.57 -3.55
N ARG A 155 17.72 2.29 -3.81
CA ARG A 155 17.76 1.75 -5.18
C ARG A 155 16.37 1.80 -5.81
N SER A 156 15.34 1.43 -5.05
CA SER A 156 13.96 1.52 -5.52
C SER A 156 13.51 2.98 -5.72
N LEU A 157 13.91 3.91 -4.86
CA LEU A 157 13.63 5.33 -5.04
C LEU A 157 14.25 5.87 -6.33
N VAL A 158 15.56 5.68 -6.52
CA VAL A 158 16.29 6.20 -7.70
C VAL A 158 15.76 5.57 -8.99
N ALA A 159 15.47 4.24 -8.97
CA ALA A 159 14.87 3.56 -10.11
C ALA A 159 13.48 4.10 -10.43
N SER A 160 12.63 4.33 -9.43
CA SER A 160 11.29 4.88 -9.62
C SER A 160 11.32 6.28 -10.25
N LEU A 161 12.23 7.15 -9.77
CA LEU A 161 12.43 8.48 -10.35
C LEU A 161 12.92 8.40 -11.80
N ALA A 162 13.86 7.48 -12.10
CA ALA A 162 14.35 7.26 -13.45
C ALA A 162 13.28 6.70 -14.41
N MET A 163 12.28 6.01 -13.88
CA MET A 163 11.12 5.48 -14.62
C MET A 163 9.95 6.46 -14.72
N GLY A 164 10.12 7.72 -14.27
CA GLY A 164 9.14 8.78 -14.42
C GLY A 164 8.21 9.02 -13.23
N ALA A 165 8.36 8.30 -12.12
CA ALA A 165 7.59 8.56 -10.91
C ALA A 165 8.12 9.77 -10.13
N GLU A 166 7.25 10.48 -9.40
CA GLU A 166 7.60 11.60 -8.53
C GLU A 166 8.12 11.17 -7.14
N GLY A 167 8.05 9.88 -6.85
CA GLY A 167 8.43 9.30 -5.57
C GLY A 167 8.01 7.86 -5.45
N MET A 168 8.12 7.30 -4.24
CA MET A 168 7.71 5.92 -3.97
C MET A 168 6.81 5.80 -2.75
N ASN A 169 5.94 4.79 -2.77
CA ASN A 169 5.08 4.37 -1.68
C ASN A 169 5.58 3.02 -1.14
N MET A 170 5.73 2.90 0.17
CA MET A 170 6.23 1.69 0.84
C MET A 170 5.21 1.19 1.87
N GLY A 171 4.87 -0.10 1.86
CA GLY A 171 4.04 -0.74 2.88
C GLY A 171 4.88 -1.69 3.75
N THR A 172 5.27 -2.84 3.19
CA THR A 172 5.99 -3.90 3.90
C THR A 172 7.27 -3.40 4.60
N ARG A 173 8.05 -2.51 3.96
CA ARG A 173 9.26 -1.92 4.56
C ARG A 173 8.96 -1.15 5.86
N PHE A 174 7.86 -0.40 5.90
CA PHE A 174 7.49 0.36 7.09
C PHE A 174 6.84 -0.49 8.19
N ILE A 175 6.22 -1.62 7.85
CA ILE A 175 5.78 -2.61 8.86
C ILE A 175 6.99 -3.09 9.69
N ALA A 176 8.16 -3.24 9.08
CA ALA A 176 9.40 -3.60 9.75
C ALA A 176 10.16 -2.37 10.28
N THR A 177 9.49 -1.50 11.04
CA THR A 177 10.09 -0.38 11.78
C THR A 177 9.73 -0.46 13.26
N LYS A 178 10.50 0.23 14.11
CA LYS A 178 10.25 0.25 15.57
C LYS A 178 8.89 0.82 15.90
N GLU A 179 8.46 1.88 15.19
CA GLU A 179 7.22 2.62 15.43
C GLU A 179 5.96 1.92 14.88
N ALA A 180 6.10 0.96 13.97
CA ALA A 180 4.95 0.24 13.44
C ALA A 180 4.16 -0.45 14.56
N PRO A 181 2.85 -0.15 14.74
CA PRO A 181 2.06 -0.65 15.84
C PRO A 181 1.55 -2.07 15.58
N VAL A 182 2.47 -2.97 15.23
CA VAL A 182 2.21 -4.38 14.97
C VAL A 182 3.02 -5.24 15.94
N HIS A 183 2.55 -6.46 16.17
CA HIS A 183 3.25 -7.40 17.04
C HIS A 183 4.65 -7.72 16.50
N GLU A 184 5.61 -7.94 17.38
CA GLU A 184 7.01 -8.21 17.01
C GLU A 184 7.15 -9.42 16.08
N ASN A 185 6.34 -10.47 16.26
CA ASN A 185 6.35 -11.64 15.40
C ASN A 185 6.12 -11.29 13.90
N VAL A 186 5.30 -10.25 13.61
CA VAL A 186 5.08 -9.78 12.23
C VAL A 186 6.35 -9.20 11.64
N LYS A 187 7.07 -8.38 12.43
CA LYS A 187 8.34 -7.78 12.00
C LYS A 187 9.40 -8.87 11.79
N GLN A 188 9.49 -9.81 12.71
CA GLN A 188 10.44 -10.93 12.60
C GLN A 188 10.11 -11.85 11.42
N ALA A 189 8.84 -12.09 11.12
CA ALA A 189 8.44 -12.85 9.94
C ALA A 189 8.87 -12.18 8.63
N ILE A 190 8.79 -10.83 8.56
CA ILE A 190 9.30 -10.08 7.40
C ILE A 190 10.81 -10.20 7.28
N LEU A 191 11.55 -10.09 8.38
CA LEU A 191 13.02 -10.21 8.38
C LEU A 191 13.51 -11.60 8.00
N ALA A 192 12.76 -12.64 8.36
CA ALA A 192 13.10 -14.02 8.04
C ALA A 192 12.75 -14.40 6.60
N ALA A 193 11.92 -13.61 5.93
CA ALA A 193 11.43 -13.92 4.59
C ALA A 193 12.43 -13.53 3.50
N SER A 194 12.43 -14.30 2.43
CA SER A 194 13.06 -13.99 1.16
C SER A 194 12.02 -13.46 0.14
N GLU A 195 12.48 -13.09 -1.04
CA GLU A 195 11.61 -12.73 -2.18
C GLU A 195 10.73 -13.90 -2.67
N LEU A 196 11.04 -15.12 -2.25
CA LEU A 196 10.33 -16.34 -2.62
C LEU A 196 9.20 -16.71 -1.65
N ASP A 197 9.10 -16.04 -0.50
CA ASP A 197 8.22 -16.43 0.61
C ASP A 197 6.86 -15.74 0.57
N THR A 198 6.46 -15.22 -0.58
CA THR A 198 5.09 -14.72 -0.79
C THR A 198 4.31 -15.58 -1.77
N ARG A 199 2.98 -15.61 -1.61
CA ARG A 199 2.05 -16.31 -2.50
C ARG A 199 0.94 -15.39 -2.93
N LEU A 200 0.39 -15.65 -4.12
CA LEU A 200 -0.85 -15.05 -4.60
C LEU A 200 -2.00 -15.99 -4.26
N VAL A 201 -3.00 -15.47 -3.59
CA VAL A 201 -4.20 -16.20 -3.17
C VAL A 201 -5.45 -15.53 -3.73
N MET A 202 -6.59 -16.19 -3.67
CA MET A 202 -7.91 -15.72 -4.13
C MET A 202 -8.01 -15.42 -5.63
N ARG A 203 -7.12 -15.97 -6.46
CA ARG A 203 -7.19 -15.84 -7.92
C ARG A 203 -8.47 -16.39 -8.53
N PRO A 204 -9.00 -17.56 -8.11
CA PRO A 204 -10.27 -18.06 -8.65
C PRO A 204 -11.43 -17.10 -8.42
N LEU A 205 -11.36 -16.28 -7.35
CA LEU A 205 -12.36 -15.28 -7.02
C LEU A 205 -12.15 -13.94 -7.74
N ARG A 206 -11.09 -13.81 -8.54
CA ARG A 206 -10.65 -12.53 -9.16
C ARG A 206 -10.50 -11.41 -8.13
N ASN A 207 -9.97 -11.77 -6.99
CA ASN A 207 -9.65 -10.90 -5.86
C ASN A 207 -8.23 -11.21 -5.37
N THR A 208 -7.30 -11.31 -6.31
CA THR A 208 -5.92 -11.73 -6.06
C THR A 208 -5.27 -10.88 -4.98
N GLU A 209 -4.75 -11.54 -3.96
CA GLU A 209 -3.97 -10.92 -2.88
C GLU A 209 -2.58 -11.57 -2.77
N ARG A 210 -1.53 -10.75 -2.59
CA ARG A 210 -0.19 -11.25 -2.25
C ARG A 210 -0.01 -11.23 -0.74
N VAL A 211 0.32 -12.39 -0.20
CA VAL A 211 0.45 -12.65 1.24
C VAL A 211 1.77 -13.32 1.56
N LEU A 212 2.25 -13.19 2.81
CA LEU A 212 3.38 -13.98 3.28
C LEU A 212 2.95 -15.43 3.52
N THR A 213 3.80 -16.37 3.13
CA THR A 213 3.56 -17.80 3.28
C THR A 213 3.51 -18.20 4.76
N ASN A 214 2.50 -18.97 5.14
CA ASN A 214 2.34 -19.62 6.42
C ASN A 214 1.42 -20.83 6.26
N GLU A 215 1.18 -21.61 7.31
CA GLU A 215 0.31 -22.80 7.23
C GLU A 215 -1.12 -22.50 6.78
N ALA A 216 -1.68 -21.36 7.17
CA ALA A 216 -3.04 -20.96 6.75
C ALA A 216 -3.09 -20.66 5.25
N VAL A 217 -2.04 -20.03 4.71
CA VAL A 217 -1.90 -19.76 3.27
C VAL A 217 -1.77 -21.06 2.47
N GLU A 218 -0.99 -22.01 2.96
CA GLU A 218 -0.88 -23.33 2.29
C GLU A 218 -2.22 -24.06 2.27
N ARG A 219 -2.97 -24.09 3.39
CA ARG A 219 -4.34 -24.63 3.42
C ARG A 219 -5.29 -23.92 2.44
N LEU A 220 -5.17 -22.60 2.32
CA LEU A 220 -5.97 -21.81 1.38
C LEU A 220 -5.66 -22.22 -0.06
N LEU A 221 -4.37 -22.32 -0.41
CA LEU A 221 -3.94 -22.74 -1.76
C LEU A 221 -4.37 -24.18 -2.10
N GLU A 222 -4.36 -25.08 -1.12
CA GLU A 222 -4.90 -26.42 -1.30
C GLU A 222 -6.39 -26.42 -1.64
N LYS A 223 -7.19 -25.58 -0.95
CA LYS A 223 -8.61 -25.37 -1.26
C LYS A 223 -8.83 -24.79 -2.66
N GLU A 224 -8.07 -23.77 -3.03
CA GLU A 224 -8.10 -23.17 -4.37
C GLU A 224 -7.80 -24.21 -5.46
N LYS A 225 -6.77 -25.03 -5.25
CA LYS A 225 -6.38 -26.09 -6.18
C LYS A 225 -7.45 -27.17 -6.31
N ALA A 226 -8.09 -27.53 -5.20
CA ALA A 226 -9.11 -28.58 -5.17
C ALA A 226 -10.43 -28.14 -5.81
N MET A 227 -10.84 -26.89 -5.61
CA MET A 227 -12.16 -26.37 -6.00
C MET A 227 -12.12 -25.58 -7.32
N GLY A 228 -10.99 -24.98 -7.67
CA GLY A 228 -10.83 -24.21 -8.91
C GLY A 228 -11.89 -23.12 -9.07
N ALA A 229 -12.62 -23.17 -10.18
CA ALA A 229 -13.67 -22.17 -10.49
C ALA A 229 -14.93 -22.26 -9.60
N ASP A 230 -15.10 -23.36 -8.88
CA ASP A 230 -16.24 -23.55 -7.96
C ASP A 230 -15.99 -22.98 -6.57
N LEU A 231 -14.76 -22.48 -6.31
CA LEU A 231 -14.39 -21.86 -5.04
C LEU A 231 -15.27 -20.64 -4.74
N LYS A 232 -15.76 -20.57 -3.50
CA LYS A 232 -16.48 -19.41 -2.97
C LYS A 232 -15.77 -18.82 -1.78
N PHE A 233 -16.06 -17.56 -1.48
CA PHE A 233 -15.45 -16.86 -0.35
C PHE A 233 -15.69 -17.58 0.99
N GLU A 234 -16.87 -18.18 1.15
CA GLU A 234 -17.26 -18.93 2.36
C GLU A 234 -16.33 -20.13 2.63
N ASP A 235 -15.77 -20.74 1.58
CA ASP A 235 -14.89 -21.90 1.69
C ASP A 235 -13.53 -21.53 2.30
N ILE A 236 -13.10 -20.29 2.13
CA ILE A 236 -11.81 -19.76 2.58
C ILE A 236 -11.93 -18.69 3.67
N ALA A 237 -13.14 -18.36 4.11
CA ALA A 237 -13.39 -17.30 5.08
C ALA A 237 -12.59 -17.48 6.37
N GLY A 238 -12.34 -18.72 6.79
CA GLY A 238 -11.53 -19.02 7.98
C GLY A 238 -10.08 -18.55 7.90
N GLU A 239 -9.50 -18.54 6.69
CA GLU A 239 -8.13 -18.15 6.42
C GLU A 239 -7.97 -16.65 6.10
N VAL A 240 -9.05 -15.93 5.75
CA VAL A 240 -8.95 -14.55 5.28
C VAL A 240 -9.81 -13.56 6.07
N ALA A 241 -10.93 -13.97 6.65
CA ALA A 241 -11.85 -13.06 7.33
C ALA A 241 -11.52 -12.88 8.81
N GLY A 242 -11.38 -11.62 9.28
CA GLY A 242 -11.16 -11.30 10.70
C GLY A 242 -9.83 -11.78 11.27
N VAL A 243 -8.85 -12.13 10.43
CA VAL A 243 -7.55 -12.68 10.86
C VAL A 243 -6.53 -11.59 11.23
N TYR A 244 -6.66 -10.40 10.67
CA TYR A 244 -5.70 -9.32 10.86
C TYR A 244 -5.44 -8.93 12.32
N PRO A 245 -6.45 -8.72 13.19
CA PRO A 245 -6.19 -8.42 14.60
C PRO A 245 -5.43 -9.54 15.31
N LYS A 246 -5.71 -10.80 14.96
CA LYS A 246 -5.02 -11.96 15.55
C LYS A 246 -3.54 -11.98 15.18
N ILE A 247 -3.20 -11.59 13.95
CA ILE A 247 -1.82 -11.55 13.46
C ILE A 247 -1.15 -10.26 13.91
N MET A 248 -1.71 -9.10 13.54
CA MET A 248 -1.05 -7.80 13.72
C MET A 248 -0.97 -7.35 15.18
N GLN A 249 -1.96 -7.69 16.00
CA GLN A 249 -2.00 -7.29 17.41
C GLN A 249 -1.52 -8.39 18.36
N ASN A 250 -1.92 -9.65 18.09
CA ASN A 250 -1.64 -10.75 19.01
C ASN A 250 -0.44 -11.61 18.58
N GLY A 251 0.09 -11.42 17.38
CA GLY A 251 1.24 -12.16 16.88
C GLY A 251 0.97 -13.64 16.56
N THR A 252 -0.30 -14.02 16.36
CA THR A 252 -0.69 -15.39 15.99
C THR A 252 -0.53 -15.56 14.48
N MET A 253 0.70 -15.83 14.04
CA MET A 253 1.09 -15.78 12.63
C MET A 253 0.33 -16.77 11.74
N GLU A 254 -0.11 -17.92 12.31
CA GLU A 254 -0.83 -18.97 11.58
C GLU A 254 -2.36 -18.78 11.58
N ALA A 255 -2.85 -17.64 12.07
CA ALA A 255 -4.28 -17.37 12.16
C ALA A 255 -4.95 -17.13 10.80
N GLY A 256 -4.17 -16.83 9.76
CA GLY A 256 -4.69 -16.60 8.42
C GLY A 256 -3.70 -15.92 7.48
N ALA A 257 -4.18 -15.56 6.30
CA ALA A 257 -3.42 -14.83 5.30
C ALA A 257 -3.29 -13.34 5.69
N TRP A 258 -2.11 -12.76 5.45
CA TRP A 258 -1.87 -11.34 5.64
C TRP A 258 -0.94 -10.77 4.57
N SER A 259 -1.24 -9.56 4.12
CA SER A 259 -0.53 -8.94 2.99
C SER A 259 0.92 -8.65 3.29
N CYS A 260 1.80 -9.10 2.39
CA CYS A 260 3.22 -8.84 2.42
C CYS A 260 3.76 -8.82 0.99
N GLY A 261 4.52 -7.79 0.62
CA GLY A 261 5.12 -7.68 -0.70
C GLY A 261 6.36 -8.54 -0.86
N MET A 262 6.73 -8.84 -2.12
CA MET A 262 7.99 -9.54 -2.44
C MET A 262 9.21 -8.82 -1.89
N VAL A 263 9.08 -7.52 -1.64
CA VAL A 263 10.12 -6.67 -1.05
C VAL A 263 10.57 -7.11 0.34
N ALA A 264 9.87 -8.03 0.99
CA ALA A 264 10.34 -8.67 2.23
C ALA A 264 11.78 -9.20 2.07
N GLY A 265 12.13 -9.75 0.89
CA GLY A 265 13.48 -10.20 0.58
C GLY A 265 14.56 -9.10 0.54
N LEU A 266 14.18 -7.83 0.67
CA LEU A 266 15.09 -6.68 0.79
C LEU A 266 15.05 -6.00 2.18
N VAL A 267 14.37 -6.61 3.14
CA VAL A 267 14.21 -6.06 4.50
C VAL A 267 15.09 -6.84 5.46
N TYR A 268 16.16 -6.22 5.97
CA TYR A 268 17.19 -6.87 6.77
C TYR A 268 17.29 -6.37 8.21
N ASP A 269 16.52 -5.33 8.57
CA ASP A 269 16.57 -4.70 9.88
C ASP A 269 15.23 -4.05 10.29
N ILE A 270 15.12 -3.65 11.57
CA ILE A 270 13.97 -2.94 12.15
C ILE A 270 14.48 -1.59 12.68
N PRO A 271 14.74 -0.60 11.82
CA PRO A 271 15.17 0.72 12.24
C PRO A 271 14.00 1.54 12.78
N THR A 272 14.27 2.74 13.30
CA THR A 272 13.24 3.78 13.40
C THR A 272 12.85 4.28 12.01
N VAL A 273 11.66 4.88 11.90
CA VAL A 273 11.22 5.52 10.64
C VAL A 273 12.22 6.60 10.22
N GLN A 274 12.72 7.40 11.16
CA GLN A 274 13.72 8.44 10.89
C GLN A 274 15.02 7.84 10.33
N GLU A 275 15.58 6.82 10.99
CA GLU A 275 16.79 6.12 10.52
C GLU A 275 16.59 5.54 9.10
N LEU A 276 15.41 4.99 8.83
CA LEU A 276 15.10 4.43 7.51
C LEU A 276 15.04 5.52 6.44
N VAL A 277 14.34 6.60 6.69
CA VAL A 277 14.18 7.69 5.72
C VAL A 277 15.52 8.40 5.46
N ASP A 278 16.28 8.71 6.51
CA ASP A 278 17.59 9.35 6.39
C ASP A 278 18.56 8.48 5.58
N ARG A 279 18.55 7.17 5.84
CA ARG A 279 19.35 6.19 5.10
C ARG A 279 18.94 6.17 3.62
N ILE A 280 17.65 6.05 3.31
CA ILE A 280 17.15 6.04 1.93
C ILE A 280 17.57 7.32 1.19
N MET A 281 17.43 8.48 1.80
CA MET A 281 17.75 9.76 1.16
C MET A 281 19.25 9.93 0.95
N SER A 282 20.08 9.58 1.94
CA SER A 282 21.53 9.70 1.82
C SER A 282 22.12 8.71 0.81
N GLU A 283 21.62 7.47 0.80
CA GLU A 283 22.05 6.46 -0.15
C GLU A 283 21.56 6.77 -1.59
N ALA A 284 20.37 7.38 -1.73
CA ALA A 284 19.87 7.83 -3.03
C ALA A 284 20.75 8.93 -3.61
N ASP A 285 21.14 9.92 -2.80
CA ASP A 285 22.10 10.95 -3.21
C ASP A 285 23.44 10.33 -3.67
N ALA A 286 23.97 9.39 -2.91
CA ALA A 286 25.21 8.70 -3.26
C ALA A 286 25.08 7.87 -4.55
N LEU A 287 23.94 7.19 -4.75
CA LEU A 287 23.67 6.48 -6.01
C LEU A 287 23.66 7.41 -7.20
N ILE A 288 22.99 8.56 -7.11
CA ILE A 288 22.90 9.54 -8.19
C ILE A 288 24.26 10.18 -8.46
N THR A 289 24.94 10.69 -7.42
CA THR A 289 26.13 11.53 -7.57
C THR A 289 27.42 10.73 -7.77
N GLN A 290 27.51 9.51 -7.23
CA GLN A 290 28.75 8.72 -7.29
C GLN A 290 28.66 7.55 -8.28
N ARG A 291 27.53 6.82 -8.32
CA ARG A 291 27.40 5.65 -9.17
C ARG A 291 26.91 6.00 -10.57
N LEU A 292 25.78 6.70 -10.69
CA LEU A 292 25.18 6.94 -12.01
C LEU A 292 25.98 7.92 -12.86
N THR A 293 26.66 8.88 -12.26
CA THR A 293 27.55 9.79 -12.97
C THR A 293 28.71 9.10 -13.68
N GLN A 294 29.09 7.89 -13.25
CA GLN A 294 30.13 7.10 -13.94
C GLN A 294 29.66 6.60 -15.32
N PHE A 295 28.37 6.61 -15.59
CA PHE A 295 27.77 6.17 -16.84
C PHE A 295 27.22 7.34 -17.67
N SER A 296 27.34 8.60 -17.19
CA SER A 296 26.99 9.77 -17.99
C SER A 296 28.10 10.03 -19.01
N ALA A 297 27.69 10.34 -20.25
CA ALA A 297 28.64 10.82 -21.25
C ALA A 297 29.20 12.19 -20.75
N ALA A 298 30.52 12.36 -20.88
CA ALA A 298 31.19 13.61 -20.57
C ALA A 298 30.75 14.74 -21.53
#